data_b0f397361ddf4b6c583f727f12222be9
#
_entry.id   b0f397361ddf4b6c583f727f12222be9
#
_cell.length_a   1.000
_cell.length_b   1.000
_cell.length_c   1.000
_cell.angle_alpha   90.00
_cell.angle_beta   90.00
_cell.angle_gamma   90.00
#
_symmetry.space_group_name_H-M   'P 1'
#
loop_
_entity.id
_entity.type
_entity.pdbx_description
1 polymer ?
#
loop_
_entity_poly.entity_id
_entity_poly.type
_entity_poly.pdbx_seq_one_letter_code
_entity_poly.pdbx_strand_id
1 'polypeptide(L)'
;MKTFFSVSNITISLLGTFLLSCTPTDKKIEAAVVSAREEASKIGISILARGGTAYDAMIATDLALAVCYPNAGNIGGGGFFVYRTADGQVGTLDYREKAPAGASENMYLDDAGNVIEGKSTLGGQAVGVPGTVAGLFEIHSKMGTLPFETLIQPAIDLARNGYVVTEKQARSFTSKREEFVLINGEQTLYAQNYKAGDTVKNEAMARTLEQIRDRGKAGFYSGPVAQQLVEKVAATGGIITLEDLENYKPVWRTPINFKYKNLNIYSMAPPSSGGICIGQMFQMVAPYDLGQYPHNSLEAIQVMVEAERRSYADRSKFLGDPDFVSIPVDSLLDSRYLDRRMASFDWEKASLSSDIAPGSIVWEESEETTHYSIVDRFGNAVAVTTTLNGSYGSKVFVEEGGYFLNNEMDDFSSKPGVPNMFGLVGSAANAIAPQKRMLSSMTPTIVEKDGQLAMVVGTPGGSTIITSVFQTILNVFEFGMGMQEAVDAPRFHHQWLPDSVILEPGKFDPALIKALQDKGYNVAEQYSRIIGRVDAILVDDQKNLSTGADPRGDDAAAVIYKE
;
A
#
# COMPACT_ATOMS: atom_id res chain seq x y z
N MET A 1 101.48 -1.62 1.59
CA MET A 1 100.49 -2.59 1.30
C MET A 1 99.14 -1.90 1.19
N LYS A 2 98.66 -1.70 -0.03
CA LYS A 2 97.42 -0.96 -0.30
C LYS A 2 96.35 -1.95 -0.72
N THR A 3 95.26 -2.06 0.03
CA THR A 3 94.13 -2.89 -0.27
C THR A 3 93.04 -2.00 -0.95
N PHE A 4 92.68 -2.37 -2.17
CA PHE A 4 91.61 -1.78 -2.95
C PHE A 4 90.28 -2.37 -2.53
N PHE A 5 89.30 -1.50 -2.20
CA PHE A 5 87.90 -1.86 -2.09
C PHE A 5 87.19 -1.52 -3.41
N SER A 6 86.55 -2.56 -4.02
CA SER A 6 85.69 -2.45 -5.18
C SER A 6 84.26 -2.14 -4.72
N VAL A 7 83.68 -1.03 -5.20
CA VAL A 7 82.29 -0.70 -4.99
C VAL A 7 81.45 -1.24 -6.15
N SER A 8 80.59 -2.19 -5.83
CA SER A 8 79.63 -2.77 -6.80
C SER A 8 78.32 -1.96 -6.79
N ASN A 9 78.02 -1.33 -7.91
CA ASN A 9 76.75 -0.59 -8.11
C ASN A 9 75.61 -1.59 -8.32
N ILE A 10 74.67 -1.64 -7.39
CA ILE A 10 73.38 -2.35 -7.52
C ILE A 10 72.34 -1.36 -8.06
N THR A 11 71.98 -1.56 -9.32
CA THR A 11 70.87 -0.82 -9.95
C THR A 11 69.57 -1.51 -9.55
N ILE A 12 68.79 -0.85 -8.67
CA ILE A 12 67.43 -1.29 -8.31
C ILE A 12 66.47 -0.78 -9.37
N SER A 13 65.95 -1.72 -10.21
CA SER A 13 64.90 -1.45 -11.19
C SER A 13 63.53 -1.46 -10.46
N LEU A 14 62.93 -0.29 -10.23
CA LEU A 14 61.58 -0.18 -9.73
C LEU A 14 60.61 -0.55 -10.85
N LEU A 15 60.07 -1.78 -10.83
CA LEU A 15 58.93 -2.18 -11.63
C LEU A 15 57.66 -1.59 -10.94
N GLY A 16 57.18 -0.47 -11.44
CA GLY A 16 55.88 0.09 -11.05
C GLY A 16 54.72 -0.76 -11.56
N THR A 17 54.16 -1.58 -10.68
CA THR A 17 52.90 -2.28 -10.95
C THR A 17 51.78 -1.25 -10.90
N PHE A 18 51.32 -0.81 -12.06
CA PHE A 18 50.03 -0.11 -12.21
C PHE A 18 48.91 -1.10 -11.87
N LEU A 19 48.41 -1.07 -10.63
CA LEU A 19 47.14 -1.64 -10.28
C LEU A 19 46.06 -0.77 -10.95
N LEU A 20 45.56 -1.21 -12.11
CA LEU A 20 44.28 -0.71 -12.63
C LEU A 20 43.20 -1.10 -11.60
N SER A 21 42.86 -0.15 -10.74
CA SER A 21 41.66 -0.22 -9.91
C SER A 21 40.47 -0.16 -10.88
N CYS A 22 39.92 -1.30 -11.26
CA CYS A 22 38.57 -1.36 -11.81
C CYS A 22 37.61 -0.92 -10.70
N THR A 23 37.30 0.35 -10.65
CA THR A 23 36.07 0.80 -9.97
C THR A 23 34.91 0.10 -10.68
N PRO A 24 34.05 -0.64 -9.97
CA PRO A 24 32.82 -1.13 -10.57
C PRO A 24 32.08 0.09 -11.13
N THR A 25 31.87 0.15 -12.43
CA THR A 25 30.94 1.11 -13.00
C THR A 25 29.57 0.75 -12.43
N ASP A 26 29.03 1.58 -11.54
CA ASP A 26 27.67 1.44 -11.04
C ASP A 26 26.74 1.43 -12.26
N LYS A 27 26.21 0.25 -12.56
CA LYS A 27 25.29 0.05 -13.67
C LYS A 27 24.02 0.85 -13.38
N LYS A 28 23.68 1.78 -14.24
CA LYS A 28 22.49 2.62 -14.11
C LYS A 28 21.24 1.81 -14.41
N ILE A 29 20.24 1.90 -13.53
CA ILE A 29 18.94 1.24 -13.71
C ILE A 29 18.10 2.08 -14.69
N GLU A 30 17.48 1.44 -15.68
CA GLU A 30 16.57 2.09 -16.64
C GLU A 30 15.09 1.74 -16.45
N ALA A 31 14.81 0.59 -15.82
CA ALA A 31 13.45 0.18 -15.47
C ALA A 31 13.45 -0.63 -14.17
N ALA A 32 12.40 -0.48 -13.37
CA ALA A 32 12.29 -1.15 -12.08
C ALA A 32 10.85 -1.53 -11.74
N VAL A 33 10.70 -2.64 -11.04
CA VAL A 33 9.48 -3.12 -10.39
C VAL A 33 9.82 -3.43 -8.95
N VAL A 34 9.09 -2.86 -7.99
CA VAL A 34 9.23 -3.13 -6.56
C VAL A 34 7.87 -3.60 -6.05
N SER A 35 7.82 -4.76 -5.42
CA SER A 35 6.57 -5.35 -4.90
C SER A 35 6.82 -6.28 -3.71
N ALA A 36 5.73 -6.65 -3.02
CA ALA A 36 5.75 -7.50 -1.83
C ALA A 36 6.34 -8.91 -2.03
N ARG A 37 6.64 -9.32 -3.27
CA ARG A 37 7.19 -10.65 -3.56
C ARG A 37 8.15 -10.63 -4.75
N GLU A 38 9.28 -11.32 -4.58
CA GLU A 38 10.30 -11.44 -5.63
C GLU A 38 9.74 -12.05 -6.93
N GLU A 39 8.85 -13.05 -6.82
CA GLU A 39 8.21 -13.69 -7.98
C GLU A 39 7.42 -12.69 -8.81
N ALA A 40 6.63 -11.83 -8.15
CA ALA A 40 5.82 -10.82 -8.82
C ALA A 40 6.68 -9.73 -9.45
N SER A 41 7.71 -9.24 -8.75
CA SER A 41 8.67 -8.28 -9.31
C SER A 41 9.41 -8.84 -10.52
N LYS A 42 9.83 -10.12 -10.49
CA LYS A 42 10.46 -10.81 -11.63
C LYS A 42 9.51 -10.98 -12.82
N ILE A 43 8.24 -11.25 -12.58
CA ILE A 43 7.22 -11.32 -13.64
C ILE A 43 7.04 -9.93 -14.27
N GLY A 44 6.83 -8.89 -13.46
CA GLY A 44 6.69 -7.52 -13.95
C GLY A 44 7.88 -7.05 -14.79
N ILE A 45 9.12 -7.26 -14.29
CA ILE A 45 10.32 -6.87 -15.03
C ILE A 45 10.48 -7.66 -16.33
N SER A 46 10.03 -8.92 -16.39
CA SER A 46 10.06 -9.73 -17.61
C SER A 46 9.15 -9.17 -18.70
N ILE A 47 8.04 -8.54 -18.33
CA ILE A 47 7.13 -7.85 -19.26
C ILE A 47 7.81 -6.59 -19.82
N LEU A 48 8.47 -5.78 -18.95
CA LEU A 48 9.24 -4.62 -19.40
C LEU A 48 10.39 -5.02 -20.35
N ALA A 49 11.08 -6.13 -20.07
CA ALA A 49 12.14 -6.66 -20.91
C ALA A 49 11.65 -7.10 -22.30
N ARG A 50 10.38 -7.52 -22.43
CA ARG A 50 9.74 -7.86 -23.71
C ARG A 50 9.21 -6.64 -24.48
N GLY A 51 9.45 -5.43 -23.97
CA GLY A 51 9.01 -4.18 -24.62
C GLY A 51 7.65 -3.68 -24.12
N GLY A 52 7.06 -4.29 -23.10
CA GLY A 52 5.86 -3.78 -22.43
C GLY A 52 6.13 -2.47 -21.69
N THR A 53 5.07 -1.74 -21.41
CA THR A 53 5.08 -0.50 -20.63
C THR A 53 4.89 -0.78 -19.13
N ALA A 54 5.00 0.27 -18.30
CA ALA A 54 4.68 0.18 -16.88
C ALA A 54 3.24 -0.32 -16.63
N TYR A 55 2.32 -0.02 -17.52
CA TYR A 55 0.91 -0.45 -17.45
C TYR A 55 0.75 -1.94 -17.72
N ASP A 56 1.47 -2.48 -18.69
CA ASP A 56 1.50 -3.92 -18.96
C ASP A 56 2.15 -4.68 -17.80
N ALA A 57 3.29 -4.19 -17.31
CA ALA A 57 4.00 -4.79 -16.19
C ALA A 57 3.17 -4.77 -14.90
N MET A 58 2.39 -3.70 -14.68
CA MET A 58 1.45 -3.57 -13.56
C MET A 58 0.44 -4.72 -13.56
N ILE A 59 -0.22 -4.99 -14.68
CA ILE A 59 -1.22 -6.05 -14.79
C ILE A 59 -0.62 -7.42 -14.47
N ALA A 60 0.57 -7.70 -15.01
CA ALA A 60 1.25 -8.98 -14.78
C ALA A 60 1.73 -9.12 -13.31
N THR A 61 2.19 -8.03 -12.70
CA THR A 61 2.61 -7.99 -11.29
C THR A 61 1.43 -8.22 -10.35
N ASP A 62 0.28 -7.55 -10.59
CA ASP A 62 -0.95 -7.70 -9.80
C ASP A 62 -1.45 -9.15 -9.81
N LEU A 63 -1.57 -9.73 -11.00
CA LEU A 63 -1.99 -11.13 -11.17
C LEU A 63 -1.00 -12.13 -10.54
N ALA A 64 0.29 -11.84 -10.56
CA ALA A 64 1.30 -12.66 -9.89
C ALA A 64 1.17 -12.57 -8.37
N LEU A 65 0.95 -11.36 -7.81
CA LEU A 65 0.69 -11.15 -6.39
C LEU A 65 -0.58 -11.89 -5.94
N ALA A 66 -1.63 -11.92 -6.76
CA ALA A 66 -2.83 -12.68 -6.47
C ALA A 66 -2.56 -14.19 -6.27
N VAL A 67 -1.49 -14.70 -6.88
CA VAL A 67 -1.05 -16.11 -6.72
C VAL A 67 -0.11 -16.29 -5.54
N CYS A 68 0.99 -15.51 -5.48
CA CYS A 68 2.10 -15.76 -4.54
C CYS A 68 2.03 -14.95 -3.24
N TYR A 69 1.07 -14.04 -3.11
CA TYR A 69 0.85 -13.21 -1.92
C TYR A 69 -0.62 -13.20 -1.47
N PRO A 70 -1.21 -14.36 -1.16
CA PRO A 70 -2.67 -14.52 -0.95
C PRO A 70 -3.23 -13.77 0.26
N ASN A 71 -2.39 -13.22 1.13
CA ASN A 71 -2.84 -12.42 2.26
C ASN A 71 -3.35 -11.03 1.86
N ALA A 72 -2.96 -10.52 0.67
CA ALA A 72 -3.40 -9.19 0.21
C ALA A 72 -3.45 -9.07 -1.33
N GLY A 73 -2.54 -9.72 -2.08
CA GLY A 73 -2.64 -9.85 -3.53
C GLY A 73 -3.88 -10.65 -3.90
N ASN A 74 -4.66 -10.22 -4.91
CA ASN A 74 -6.01 -10.73 -5.05
C ASN A 74 -6.60 -10.58 -6.45
N ILE A 75 -7.65 -11.37 -6.71
CA ILE A 75 -8.69 -11.13 -7.73
C ILE A 75 -10.08 -10.98 -7.09
N GLY A 76 -10.18 -11.26 -5.78
CA GLY A 76 -11.41 -11.18 -4.99
C GLY A 76 -11.52 -9.92 -4.12
N GLY A 77 -10.73 -8.90 -4.41
CA GLY A 77 -10.68 -7.61 -3.73
C GLY A 77 -10.74 -6.44 -4.69
N GLY A 78 -10.04 -5.36 -4.37
CA GLY A 78 -9.99 -4.14 -5.16
C GLY A 78 -8.75 -3.29 -4.90
N GLY A 79 -8.73 -2.08 -5.43
CA GLY A 79 -7.57 -1.23 -5.28
C GLY A 79 -7.67 0.13 -5.96
N PHE A 80 -6.53 0.82 -5.95
CA PHE A 80 -6.33 2.12 -6.58
C PHE A 80 -5.06 2.15 -7.40
N PHE A 81 -5.16 2.79 -8.56
CA PHE A 81 -4.08 2.96 -9.51
C PHE A 81 -3.85 4.45 -9.75
N VAL A 82 -2.61 4.90 -9.56
CA VAL A 82 -2.14 6.24 -9.93
C VAL A 82 -1.05 6.07 -10.97
N TYR A 83 -1.14 6.81 -12.05
CA TYR A 83 -0.17 6.73 -13.15
C TYR A 83 0.34 8.09 -13.57
N ARG A 84 1.54 8.10 -14.15
CA ARG A 84 2.13 9.21 -14.89
C ARG A 84 2.66 8.70 -16.22
N THR A 85 2.25 9.34 -17.30
CA THR A 85 2.80 9.05 -18.63
C THR A 85 4.16 9.72 -18.82
N ALA A 86 4.94 9.24 -19.80
CA ALA A 86 6.24 9.79 -20.12
C ALA A 86 6.19 11.30 -20.48
N ASP A 87 5.09 11.77 -21.05
CA ASP A 87 4.83 13.18 -21.39
C ASP A 87 4.23 14.00 -20.22
N GLY A 88 4.08 13.40 -19.04
CA GLY A 88 3.71 14.10 -17.81
C GLY A 88 2.22 14.15 -17.50
N GLN A 89 1.36 13.42 -18.22
CA GLN A 89 -0.05 13.32 -17.84
C GLN A 89 -0.20 12.41 -16.61
N VAL A 90 -0.98 12.84 -15.64
CA VAL A 90 -1.27 12.07 -14.41
C VAL A 90 -2.76 11.78 -14.33
N GLY A 91 -3.13 10.58 -13.88
CA GLY A 91 -4.50 10.20 -13.65
C GLY A 91 -4.62 9.07 -12.64
N THR A 92 -5.88 8.75 -12.26
CA THR A 92 -6.16 7.71 -11.27
C THR A 92 -7.37 6.86 -11.66
N LEU A 93 -7.32 5.58 -11.34
CA LEU A 93 -8.45 4.66 -11.46
C LEU A 93 -8.82 4.10 -10.09
N ASP A 94 -10.11 4.21 -9.77
CA ASP A 94 -10.75 3.63 -8.61
C ASP A 94 -11.44 2.32 -9.02
N TYR A 95 -10.88 1.20 -8.59
CA TYR A 95 -11.51 -0.12 -8.68
C TYR A 95 -11.71 -0.75 -7.29
N ARG A 96 -11.95 0.16 -6.28
CA ARG A 96 -12.35 -0.19 -4.92
C ARG A 96 -13.62 -1.03 -4.94
N GLU A 97 -13.76 -1.92 -3.98
CA GLU A 97 -14.95 -2.72 -3.76
C GLU A 97 -16.19 -1.84 -3.52
N LYS A 98 -17.36 -2.43 -3.72
CA LYS A 98 -18.64 -1.81 -3.45
C LYS A 98 -19.46 -2.64 -2.47
N ALA A 99 -20.25 -1.97 -1.65
CA ALA A 99 -21.32 -2.64 -0.92
C ALA A 99 -22.28 -3.34 -1.91
N PRO A 100 -22.71 -4.58 -1.66
CA PRO A 100 -23.75 -5.24 -2.46
C PRO A 100 -25.06 -4.44 -2.50
N ALA A 101 -25.87 -4.61 -3.53
CA ALA A 101 -27.16 -3.94 -3.64
C ALA A 101 -28.12 -4.25 -2.47
N GLY A 102 -27.97 -5.41 -1.84
CA GLY A 102 -28.72 -5.81 -0.67
C GLY A 102 -28.20 -5.25 0.67
N ALA A 103 -27.13 -4.46 0.68
CA ALA A 103 -26.56 -3.89 1.90
C ALA A 103 -27.49 -2.84 2.52
N SER A 104 -27.46 -2.70 3.85
CA SER A 104 -28.22 -1.69 4.58
C SER A 104 -27.39 -1.09 5.70
N GLU A 105 -27.72 0.15 6.09
CA GLU A 105 -26.99 0.92 7.10
C GLU A 105 -26.78 0.15 8.42
N ASN A 106 -27.81 -0.59 8.84
CA ASN A 106 -27.83 -1.28 10.13
C ASN A 106 -27.47 -2.79 10.05
N MET A 107 -26.97 -3.27 8.91
CA MET A 107 -26.76 -4.72 8.71
C MET A 107 -25.80 -5.39 9.69
N TYR A 108 -24.97 -4.61 10.38
CA TYR A 108 -24.02 -5.07 11.41
C TYR A 108 -24.46 -4.78 12.84
N LEU A 109 -25.68 -4.28 13.04
CA LEU A 109 -26.21 -3.99 14.36
C LEU A 109 -27.16 -5.10 14.84
N ASP A 110 -27.20 -5.29 16.17
CA ASP A 110 -28.22 -6.10 16.84
C ASP A 110 -29.51 -5.30 17.01
N ASP A 111 -30.56 -5.93 17.54
CA ASP A 111 -31.85 -5.28 17.79
C ASP A 111 -31.78 -4.13 18.81
N ALA A 112 -30.74 -4.08 19.63
CA ALA A 112 -30.47 -2.99 20.59
C ALA A 112 -29.61 -1.87 19.98
N GLY A 113 -29.19 -2.01 18.69
CA GLY A 113 -28.36 -1.05 17.98
C GLY A 113 -26.88 -1.10 18.36
N ASN A 114 -26.39 -2.20 18.91
CA ASN A 114 -24.97 -2.42 19.15
C ASN A 114 -24.33 -3.12 17.96
N VAL A 115 -23.05 -2.83 17.69
CA VAL A 115 -22.29 -3.54 16.66
C VAL A 115 -22.09 -4.99 17.04
N ILE A 116 -22.41 -5.90 16.13
CA ILE A 116 -22.18 -7.35 16.28
C ILE A 116 -20.72 -7.64 15.94
N GLU A 117 -19.94 -8.03 16.94
CA GLU A 117 -18.52 -8.31 16.82
C GLU A 117 -18.22 -9.36 15.73
N GLY A 118 -17.20 -9.10 14.91
CA GLY A 118 -16.74 -10.01 13.87
C GLY A 118 -17.59 -10.07 12.61
N LYS A 119 -18.80 -9.50 12.60
CA LYS A 119 -19.75 -9.63 11.50
C LYS A 119 -19.31 -8.89 10.23
N SER A 120 -18.59 -7.77 10.39
CA SER A 120 -18.00 -6.98 9.29
C SER A 120 -16.63 -7.49 8.83
N THR A 121 -15.99 -8.38 9.61
CA THR A 121 -14.59 -8.80 9.36
C THR A 121 -14.46 -10.24 8.90
N LEU A 122 -15.40 -11.14 9.24
CA LEU A 122 -15.29 -12.57 9.03
C LEU A 122 -16.53 -13.15 8.32
N GLY A 123 -16.30 -14.02 7.34
CA GLY A 123 -17.38 -14.67 6.59
C GLY A 123 -17.97 -13.83 5.47
N GLY A 124 -19.01 -14.34 4.81
CA GLY A 124 -19.57 -13.77 3.57
C GLY A 124 -20.21 -12.39 3.73
N GLN A 125 -20.70 -12.04 4.93
CA GLN A 125 -21.28 -10.70 5.16
C GLN A 125 -20.25 -9.58 5.15
N ALA A 126 -18.97 -9.89 5.37
CA ALA A 126 -17.89 -8.94 5.32
C ALA A 126 -17.44 -8.59 3.88
N VAL A 127 -17.91 -9.34 2.87
CA VAL A 127 -17.42 -9.26 1.50
C VAL A 127 -18.08 -8.13 0.74
N GLY A 128 -17.27 -7.21 0.22
CA GLY A 128 -17.66 -6.24 -0.81
C GLY A 128 -17.53 -6.81 -2.22
N VAL A 129 -18.27 -6.27 -3.18
CA VAL A 129 -18.23 -6.68 -4.60
C VAL A 129 -16.85 -6.41 -5.17
N PRO A 130 -16.11 -7.44 -5.63
CA PRO A 130 -14.72 -7.29 -6.08
C PRO A 130 -14.55 -6.42 -7.32
N GLY A 131 -13.45 -5.64 -7.33
CA GLY A 131 -13.15 -4.70 -8.42
C GLY A 131 -11.88 -4.99 -9.22
N THR A 132 -10.93 -5.77 -8.68
CA THR A 132 -9.58 -5.95 -9.25
C THR A 132 -9.60 -6.34 -10.72
N VAL A 133 -10.29 -7.42 -11.10
CA VAL A 133 -10.29 -7.88 -12.50
C VAL A 133 -10.87 -6.83 -13.44
N ALA A 134 -11.92 -6.11 -13.03
CA ALA A 134 -12.49 -5.03 -13.84
C ALA A 134 -11.51 -3.86 -14.01
N GLY A 135 -10.77 -3.52 -12.94
CA GLY A 135 -9.73 -2.50 -12.98
C GLY A 135 -8.60 -2.85 -13.95
N LEU A 136 -8.10 -4.09 -13.91
CA LEU A 136 -7.04 -4.56 -14.80
C LEU A 136 -7.47 -4.49 -16.28
N PHE A 137 -8.70 -4.91 -16.61
CA PHE A 137 -9.20 -4.80 -17.99
C PHE A 137 -9.45 -3.35 -18.41
N GLU A 138 -9.89 -2.47 -17.53
CA GLU A 138 -10.06 -1.05 -17.82
C GLU A 138 -8.71 -0.37 -18.13
N ILE A 139 -7.68 -0.66 -17.33
CA ILE A 139 -6.31 -0.17 -17.56
C ILE A 139 -5.78 -0.73 -18.88
N HIS A 140 -5.90 -2.04 -19.12
CA HIS A 140 -5.43 -2.67 -20.34
C HIS A 140 -6.08 -2.07 -21.59
N SER A 141 -7.40 -1.87 -21.57
CA SER A 141 -8.13 -1.32 -22.72
C SER A 141 -7.70 0.09 -23.11
N LYS A 142 -7.26 0.89 -22.12
CA LYS A 142 -6.88 2.29 -22.31
C LYS A 142 -5.38 2.48 -22.54
N MET A 143 -4.53 1.67 -21.91
CA MET A 143 -3.09 1.90 -21.78
C MET A 143 -2.23 0.68 -22.11
N GLY A 144 -2.82 -0.51 -22.24
CA GLY A 144 -2.10 -1.74 -22.56
C GLY A 144 -1.51 -1.71 -23.98
N THR A 145 -0.31 -2.24 -24.12
CA THR A 145 0.41 -2.32 -25.41
C THR A 145 0.66 -3.75 -25.85
N LEU A 146 0.75 -4.69 -24.90
CA LEU A 146 0.88 -6.11 -25.17
C LEU A 146 -0.48 -6.83 -25.07
N PRO A 147 -0.69 -7.94 -25.79
CA PRO A 147 -1.92 -8.75 -25.63
C PRO A 147 -2.12 -9.18 -24.16
N PHE A 148 -3.34 -9.09 -23.65
CA PHE A 148 -3.65 -9.46 -22.27
C PHE A 148 -3.24 -10.91 -21.93
N GLU A 149 -3.35 -11.81 -22.91
CA GLU A 149 -2.87 -13.20 -22.81
C GLU A 149 -1.37 -13.26 -22.42
N THR A 150 -0.54 -12.38 -22.98
CA THR A 150 0.89 -12.31 -22.66
C THR A 150 1.12 -11.88 -21.20
N LEU A 151 0.24 -11.03 -20.66
CA LEU A 151 0.36 -10.46 -19.32
C LEU A 151 -0.11 -11.44 -18.23
N ILE A 152 -1.17 -12.20 -18.50
CA ILE A 152 -1.76 -13.13 -17.53
C ILE A 152 -1.06 -14.50 -17.50
N GLN A 153 -0.46 -14.94 -18.63
CA GLN A 153 0.13 -16.28 -18.72
C GLN A 153 1.18 -16.57 -17.65
N PRO A 154 2.10 -15.65 -17.29
CA PRO A 154 3.07 -15.91 -16.21
C PRO A 154 2.42 -16.21 -14.86
N ALA A 155 1.28 -15.58 -14.53
CA ALA A 155 0.55 -15.84 -13.30
C ALA A 155 -0.15 -17.23 -13.33
N ILE A 156 -0.67 -17.65 -14.48
CA ILE A 156 -1.21 -19.01 -14.70
C ILE A 156 -0.11 -20.06 -14.45
N ASP A 157 1.06 -19.83 -15.05
CA ASP A 157 2.21 -20.73 -14.91
C ASP A 157 2.70 -20.77 -13.46
N LEU A 158 2.73 -19.63 -12.76
CA LEU A 158 3.08 -19.53 -11.33
C LEU A 158 2.10 -20.31 -10.46
N ALA A 159 0.80 -20.22 -10.72
CA ALA A 159 -0.22 -20.94 -9.97
C ALA A 159 -0.09 -22.46 -10.13
N ARG A 160 0.22 -22.94 -11.33
CA ARG A 160 0.44 -24.38 -11.62
C ARG A 160 1.75 -24.91 -11.09
N ASN A 161 2.84 -24.18 -11.32
CA ASN A 161 4.17 -24.62 -10.92
C ASN A 161 4.38 -24.47 -9.41
N GLY A 162 3.71 -23.49 -8.82
CA GLY A 162 3.76 -23.13 -7.42
C GLY A 162 4.82 -22.06 -7.12
N TYR A 163 4.69 -21.49 -5.94
CA TYR A 163 5.65 -20.57 -5.34
C TYR A 163 6.20 -21.13 -4.03
N VAL A 164 7.39 -20.68 -3.64
CA VAL A 164 8.03 -21.15 -2.41
C VAL A 164 7.54 -20.33 -1.21
N VAL A 165 7.11 -21.02 -0.17
CA VAL A 165 6.64 -20.42 1.09
C VAL A 165 7.84 -19.83 1.85
N THR A 166 7.77 -18.56 2.22
CA THR A 166 8.75 -17.91 3.09
C THR A 166 8.48 -18.21 4.56
N GLU A 167 9.44 -17.87 5.44
CA GLU A 167 9.22 -17.99 6.88
C GLU A 167 8.07 -17.08 7.38
N LYS A 168 7.95 -15.87 6.80
CA LYS A 168 6.88 -14.94 7.16
C LYS A 168 5.52 -15.48 6.71
N GLN A 169 5.43 -16.04 5.50
CA GLN A 169 4.19 -16.68 5.02
C GLN A 169 3.81 -17.91 5.85
N ALA A 170 4.77 -18.79 6.19
CA ALA A 170 4.49 -19.95 7.01
C ALA A 170 3.93 -19.55 8.39
N ARG A 171 4.50 -18.52 9.02
CA ARG A 171 3.96 -17.96 10.27
C ARG A 171 2.57 -17.37 10.07
N SER A 172 2.34 -16.64 8.98
CA SER A 172 1.05 -16.05 8.65
C SER A 172 -0.04 -17.13 8.47
N PHE A 173 0.23 -18.17 7.67
CA PHE A 173 -0.70 -19.30 7.49
C PHE A 173 -1.03 -19.98 8.83
N THR A 174 0.00 -20.23 9.65
CA THR A 174 -0.18 -20.86 10.96
C THR A 174 -1.04 -20.00 11.88
N SER A 175 -0.79 -18.69 11.94
CA SER A 175 -1.53 -17.76 12.80
C SER A 175 -3.00 -17.60 12.42
N LYS A 176 -3.34 -17.81 11.13
CA LYS A 176 -4.70 -17.68 10.59
C LYS A 176 -5.42 -19.01 10.34
N ARG A 177 -4.74 -20.13 10.63
CA ARG A 177 -5.26 -21.47 10.34
C ARG A 177 -6.63 -21.73 10.97
N GLU A 178 -6.85 -21.35 12.21
CA GLU A 178 -8.13 -21.56 12.91
C GLU A 178 -9.27 -20.81 12.21
N GLU A 179 -9.03 -19.57 11.79
CA GLU A 179 -10.00 -18.77 11.04
C GLU A 179 -10.30 -19.39 9.67
N PHE A 180 -9.27 -19.93 8.96
CA PHE A 180 -9.46 -20.63 7.69
C PHE A 180 -10.32 -21.88 7.85
N VAL A 181 -10.05 -22.70 8.87
CA VAL A 181 -10.80 -23.92 9.16
C VAL A 181 -12.23 -23.59 9.56
N LEU A 182 -12.43 -22.57 10.37
CA LEU A 182 -13.76 -22.12 10.82
C LEU A 182 -14.67 -21.77 9.63
N ILE A 183 -14.14 -21.08 8.62
CA ILE A 183 -14.95 -20.58 7.49
C ILE A 183 -15.03 -21.60 6.33
N ASN A 184 -13.95 -22.38 6.10
CA ASN A 184 -13.85 -23.18 4.88
C ASN A 184 -13.70 -24.69 5.16
N GLY A 185 -13.48 -25.10 6.41
CA GLY A 185 -13.20 -26.48 6.77
C GLY A 185 -11.71 -26.84 6.68
N GLU A 186 -11.35 -28.03 7.22
CA GLU A 186 -9.94 -28.45 7.38
C GLU A 186 -9.22 -28.75 6.05
N GLN A 187 -9.95 -28.99 4.97
CA GLN A 187 -9.38 -29.38 3.67
C GLN A 187 -9.00 -28.19 2.80
N THR A 188 -9.27 -26.96 3.22
CA THR A 188 -8.94 -25.77 2.43
C THR A 188 -7.43 -25.62 2.23
N LEU A 189 -7.02 -25.11 1.06
CA LEU A 189 -5.63 -25.07 0.61
C LEU A 189 -4.69 -24.47 1.67
N TYR A 190 -5.06 -23.32 2.24
CA TYR A 190 -4.18 -22.57 3.15
C TYR A 190 -4.27 -22.98 4.62
N ALA A 191 -5.15 -23.91 4.98
CA ALA A 191 -5.21 -24.51 6.32
C ALA A 191 -4.19 -25.65 6.52
N GLN A 192 -3.45 -26.00 5.48
CA GLN A 192 -2.39 -27.03 5.56
C GLN A 192 -1.18 -26.51 6.36
N ASN A 193 -0.41 -27.42 6.96
CA ASN A 193 0.76 -27.08 7.79
C ASN A 193 1.99 -26.77 6.92
N TYR A 194 1.96 -25.66 6.19
CA TYR A 194 3.10 -25.23 5.39
C TYR A 194 4.28 -24.75 6.25
N LYS A 195 5.47 -25.09 5.80
CA LYS A 195 6.75 -24.62 6.35
C LYS A 195 7.50 -23.79 5.31
N ALA A 196 8.43 -22.98 5.77
CA ALA A 196 9.36 -22.30 4.87
C ALA A 196 10.10 -23.32 3.99
N GLY A 197 10.14 -23.05 2.69
CA GLY A 197 10.70 -23.93 1.66
C GLY A 197 9.69 -24.89 1.01
N ASP A 198 8.48 -25.05 1.56
CA ASP A 198 7.41 -25.80 0.89
C ASP A 198 6.93 -25.06 -0.35
N THR A 199 6.33 -25.79 -1.28
CA THR A 199 5.76 -25.22 -2.50
C THR A 199 4.24 -25.28 -2.45
N VAL A 200 3.58 -24.12 -2.59
CA VAL A 200 2.11 -24.03 -2.75
C VAL A 200 1.78 -24.00 -4.24
N LYS A 201 1.00 -24.98 -4.70
CA LYS A 201 0.40 -25.03 -6.03
C LYS A 201 -1.08 -24.78 -5.92
N ASN A 202 -1.61 -23.97 -6.83
CA ASN A 202 -3.03 -23.59 -6.82
C ASN A 202 -3.64 -23.79 -8.20
N GLU A 203 -3.98 -25.02 -8.52
CA GLU A 203 -4.56 -25.38 -9.82
C GLU A 203 -5.95 -24.77 -10.04
N ALA A 204 -6.71 -24.53 -8.95
CA ALA A 204 -8.00 -23.86 -9.04
C ALA A 204 -7.83 -22.41 -9.50
N MET A 205 -6.85 -21.69 -8.93
CA MET A 205 -6.49 -20.33 -9.35
C MET A 205 -6.02 -20.30 -10.81
N ALA A 206 -5.20 -21.27 -11.24
CA ALA A 206 -4.77 -21.37 -12.64
C ALA A 206 -5.96 -21.48 -13.58
N ARG A 207 -6.95 -22.35 -13.27
CA ARG A 207 -8.18 -22.47 -14.10
C ARG A 207 -9.01 -21.18 -14.11
N THR A 208 -9.11 -20.49 -12.99
CA THR A 208 -9.80 -19.20 -12.92
C THR A 208 -9.12 -18.15 -13.81
N LEU A 209 -7.78 -18.05 -13.72
CA LEU A 209 -7.01 -17.15 -14.57
C LEU A 209 -7.13 -17.52 -16.06
N GLU A 210 -7.24 -18.80 -16.42
CA GLU A 210 -7.52 -19.23 -17.79
C GLU A 210 -8.91 -18.78 -18.27
N GLN A 211 -9.95 -18.89 -17.43
CA GLN A 211 -11.27 -18.34 -17.79
C GLN A 211 -11.21 -16.82 -18.03
N ILE A 212 -10.42 -16.09 -17.22
CA ILE A 212 -10.21 -14.65 -17.39
C ILE A 212 -9.42 -14.39 -18.69
N ARG A 213 -8.37 -15.16 -18.99
CA ARG A 213 -7.60 -15.05 -20.24
C ARG A 213 -8.48 -15.24 -21.47
N ASP A 214 -9.27 -16.33 -21.47
CA ASP A 214 -10.00 -16.80 -22.64
C ASP A 214 -11.32 -16.04 -22.89
N ARG A 215 -11.92 -15.46 -21.84
CA ARG A 215 -13.23 -14.78 -21.89
C ARG A 215 -13.19 -13.30 -21.47
N GLY A 216 -11.99 -12.78 -21.20
CA GLY A 216 -11.82 -11.41 -20.72
C GLY A 216 -12.52 -11.17 -19.36
N LYS A 217 -12.97 -9.94 -19.12
CA LYS A 217 -13.71 -9.55 -17.91
C LYS A 217 -14.87 -10.50 -17.58
N ALA A 218 -15.59 -10.98 -18.60
CA ALA A 218 -16.70 -11.91 -18.43
C ALA A 218 -16.28 -13.25 -17.84
N GLY A 219 -15.01 -13.64 -17.96
CA GLY A 219 -14.46 -14.86 -17.35
C GLY A 219 -14.49 -14.86 -15.83
N PHE A 220 -14.57 -13.69 -15.19
CA PHE A 220 -14.70 -13.53 -13.75
C PHE A 220 -16.11 -13.11 -13.31
N TYR A 221 -16.70 -12.10 -13.97
CA TYR A 221 -17.96 -11.48 -13.54
C TYR A 221 -19.22 -12.19 -14.05
N SER A 222 -19.09 -13.21 -14.88
CA SER A 222 -20.21 -14.02 -15.36
C SER A 222 -19.82 -15.49 -15.56
N GLY A 223 -20.82 -16.36 -15.69
CA GLY A 223 -20.62 -17.80 -15.89
C GLY A 223 -20.14 -18.53 -14.64
N PRO A 224 -19.35 -19.63 -14.80
CA PRO A 224 -19.05 -20.53 -13.68
C PRO A 224 -18.28 -19.88 -12.52
N VAL A 225 -17.30 -19.01 -12.82
CA VAL A 225 -16.48 -18.35 -11.77
C VAL A 225 -17.34 -17.42 -10.91
N ALA A 226 -18.21 -16.62 -11.54
CA ALA A 226 -19.14 -15.75 -10.82
C ALA A 226 -20.13 -16.57 -9.97
N GLN A 227 -20.61 -17.68 -10.51
CA GLN A 227 -21.53 -18.58 -9.82
C GLN A 227 -20.90 -19.18 -8.55
N GLN A 228 -19.68 -19.71 -8.66
CA GLN A 228 -18.91 -20.26 -7.53
C GLN A 228 -18.67 -19.19 -6.43
N LEU A 229 -18.35 -17.95 -6.83
CA LEU A 229 -18.20 -16.84 -5.89
C LEU A 229 -19.50 -16.58 -5.13
N VAL A 230 -20.61 -16.39 -5.84
CA VAL A 230 -21.92 -16.08 -5.23
C VAL A 230 -22.39 -17.22 -4.32
N GLU A 231 -22.26 -18.47 -4.75
CA GLU A 231 -22.61 -19.64 -3.95
C GLU A 231 -21.77 -19.73 -2.67
N LYS A 232 -20.46 -19.51 -2.76
CA LYS A 232 -19.58 -19.50 -1.58
C LYS A 232 -19.90 -18.37 -0.62
N VAL A 233 -20.14 -17.16 -1.12
CA VAL A 233 -20.55 -15.99 -0.31
C VAL A 233 -21.86 -16.29 0.41
N ALA A 234 -22.87 -16.82 -0.30
CA ALA A 234 -24.14 -17.18 0.29
C ALA A 234 -24.03 -18.30 1.36
N ALA A 235 -23.21 -19.33 1.08
CA ALA A 235 -22.96 -20.43 2.03
C ALA A 235 -22.28 -19.97 3.33
N THR A 236 -21.58 -18.83 3.29
CA THR A 236 -20.92 -18.20 4.45
C THR A 236 -21.69 -16.98 5.00
N GLY A 237 -22.98 -16.85 4.64
CA GLY A 237 -23.92 -15.86 5.18
C GLY A 237 -23.95 -14.52 4.46
N GLY A 238 -23.24 -14.35 3.33
CA GLY A 238 -23.18 -13.09 2.59
C GLY A 238 -24.34 -12.89 1.60
N ILE A 239 -24.35 -11.73 0.95
CA ILE A 239 -25.49 -11.23 0.18
C ILE A 239 -25.16 -10.78 -1.25
N ILE A 240 -23.92 -11.00 -1.72
CA ILE A 240 -23.53 -10.67 -3.11
C ILE A 240 -24.35 -11.53 -4.10
N THR A 241 -24.82 -10.90 -5.17
CA THR A 241 -25.59 -11.53 -6.24
C THR A 241 -24.79 -11.53 -7.56
N LEU A 242 -25.25 -12.32 -8.54
CA LEU A 242 -24.68 -12.27 -9.90
C LEU A 242 -24.88 -10.89 -10.55
N GLU A 243 -25.97 -10.21 -10.24
CA GLU A 243 -26.25 -8.86 -10.73
C GLU A 243 -25.26 -7.83 -10.15
N ASP A 244 -24.86 -7.96 -8.89
CA ASP A 244 -23.82 -7.12 -8.28
C ASP A 244 -22.49 -7.25 -9.01
N LEU A 245 -22.12 -8.48 -9.38
CA LEU A 245 -20.90 -8.76 -10.12
C LEU A 245 -20.96 -8.19 -11.55
N GLU A 246 -22.05 -8.44 -12.28
CA GLU A 246 -22.23 -8.00 -13.67
C GLU A 246 -22.23 -6.48 -13.80
N ASN A 247 -22.82 -5.78 -12.83
CA ASN A 247 -22.93 -4.32 -12.80
C ASN A 247 -21.68 -3.60 -12.28
N TYR A 248 -20.65 -4.32 -11.81
CA TYR A 248 -19.45 -3.67 -11.30
C TYR A 248 -18.67 -2.91 -12.40
N LYS A 249 -18.32 -1.64 -12.11
CA LYS A 249 -17.53 -0.78 -12.99
C LYS A 249 -16.51 0.00 -12.19
N PRO A 250 -15.23 0.03 -12.61
CA PRO A 250 -14.23 0.94 -12.07
C PRO A 250 -14.53 2.39 -12.52
N VAL A 251 -13.95 3.38 -11.83
CA VAL A 251 -14.20 4.80 -12.09
C VAL A 251 -12.88 5.56 -12.25
N TRP A 252 -12.68 6.24 -13.38
CA TRP A 252 -11.60 7.20 -13.54
C TRP A 252 -11.88 8.43 -12.69
N ARG A 253 -10.90 8.83 -11.86
CA ARG A 253 -11.02 9.99 -10.98
C ARG A 253 -9.90 10.98 -11.24
N THR A 254 -10.16 12.25 -10.95
CA THR A 254 -9.11 13.28 -10.97
C THR A 254 -8.23 13.11 -9.73
N PRO A 255 -6.91 12.98 -9.85
CA PRO A 255 -6.02 12.81 -8.69
C PRO A 255 -6.11 14.03 -7.76
N ILE A 256 -5.90 13.81 -6.46
CA ILE A 256 -5.56 14.88 -5.54
C ILE A 256 -4.15 15.36 -5.89
N ASN A 257 -4.01 16.66 -6.09
CA ASN A 257 -2.75 17.32 -6.43
C ASN A 257 -2.50 18.48 -5.48
N PHE A 258 -1.29 18.56 -4.93
CA PHE A 258 -0.84 19.67 -4.08
C PHE A 258 0.66 19.89 -4.25
N LYS A 259 1.11 21.09 -3.83
CA LYS A 259 2.52 21.46 -3.86
C LYS A 259 3.13 21.45 -2.47
N TYR A 260 4.39 21.03 -2.40
CA TYR A 260 5.24 21.15 -1.24
C TYR A 260 6.64 21.59 -1.68
N LYS A 261 7.04 22.80 -1.35
CA LYS A 261 8.29 23.43 -1.88
C LYS A 261 8.30 23.37 -3.43
N ASN A 262 9.28 22.71 -4.03
CA ASN A 262 9.37 22.47 -5.48
C ASN A 262 8.82 21.11 -5.92
N LEU A 263 8.17 20.39 -5.03
CA LEU A 263 7.50 19.12 -5.34
C LEU A 263 6.05 19.36 -5.75
N ASN A 264 5.60 18.60 -6.74
CA ASN A 264 4.20 18.46 -7.12
C ASN A 264 3.80 17.01 -6.83
N ILE A 265 2.86 16.81 -5.91
CA ILE A 265 2.52 15.49 -5.37
C ILE A 265 1.12 15.12 -5.83
N TYR A 266 1.01 13.96 -6.48
CA TYR A 266 -0.25 13.40 -6.96
C TYR A 266 -0.56 12.11 -6.21
N SER A 267 -1.75 12.03 -5.67
CA SER A 267 -2.20 10.84 -4.95
C SER A 267 -3.66 10.53 -5.24
N MET A 268 -4.15 9.41 -4.73
CA MET A 268 -5.49 8.94 -5.00
C MET A 268 -6.55 9.89 -4.44
N ALA A 269 -7.58 10.12 -5.24
CA ALA A 269 -8.79 10.86 -4.85
C ALA A 269 -9.73 10.00 -3.97
N PRO A 270 -10.70 10.60 -3.26
CA PRO A 270 -11.78 9.84 -2.62
C PRO A 270 -12.45 8.83 -3.60
N PRO A 271 -12.81 7.62 -3.12
CA PRO A 271 -12.95 7.22 -1.72
C PRO A 271 -11.65 6.89 -0.98
N SER A 272 -10.47 7.17 -1.53
CA SER A 272 -9.26 7.22 -0.72
C SER A 272 -9.19 8.52 0.08
N SER A 273 -8.89 8.40 1.37
CA SER A 273 -8.55 9.56 2.21
C SER A 273 -7.11 10.02 2.04
N GLY A 274 -6.26 9.14 1.49
CA GLY A 274 -4.81 9.31 1.49
C GLY A 274 -4.34 10.61 0.87
N GLY A 275 -4.79 10.93 -0.35
CA GLY A 275 -4.36 12.12 -1.06
C GLY A 275 -4.69 13.43 -0.31
N ILE A 276 -5.88 13.52 0.29
CA ILE A 276 -6.28 14.69 1.08
C ILE A 276 -5.46 14.76 2.36
N CYS A 277 -5.33 13.65 3.09
CA CYS A 277 -4.61 13.64 4.37
C CYS A 277 -3.12 13.98 4.22
N ILE A 278 -2.41 13.38 3.25
CA ILE A 278 -1.00 13.76 3.03
C ILE A 278 -0.89 15.21 2.56
N GLY A 279 -1.82 15.71 1.72
CA GLY A 279 -1.85 17.12 1.32
C GLY A 279 -2.02 18.07 2.49
N GLN A 280 -2.89 17.76 3.45
CA GLN A 280 -3.02 18.51 4.70
C GLN A 280 -1.74 18.47 5.53
N MET A 281 -1.16 17.27 5.73
CA MET A 281 0.07 17.10 6.52
C MET A 281 1.22 17.90 5.92
N PHE A 282 1.48 17.79 4.62
CA PHE A 282 2.55 18.54 3.96
C PHE A 282 2.38 20.05 4.09
N GLN A 283 1.16 20.57 3.94
CA GLN A 283 0.92 22.01 4.08
C GLN A 283 1.02 22.45 5.54
N MET A 284 0.58 21.64 6.50
CA MET A 284 0.70 21.95 7.94
C MET A 284 2.16 21.95 8.44
N VAL A 285 3.02 21.10 7.89
CA VAL A 285 4.44 21.08 8.31
C VAL A 285 5.31 22.08 7.53
N ALA A 286 4.88 22.55 6.37
CA ALA A 286 5.66 23.43 5.51
C ALA A 286 6.23 24.68 6.21
N PRO A 287 5.49 25.37 7.11
CA PRO A 287 6.03 26.55 7.81
C PRO A 287 7.17 26.26 8.79
N TYR A 288 7.39 25.00 9.17
CA TYR A 288 8.36 24.61 10.22
C TYR A 288 9.72 24.20 9.68
N ASP A 289 9.90 24.15 8.35
CA ASP A 289 11.18 23.81 7.68
C ASP A 289 11.87 22.60 8.33
N LEU A 290 11.26 21.42 8.21
CA LEU A 290 11.69 20.19 8.90
C LEU A 290 13.16 19.82 8.63
N GLY A 291 13.71 20.21 7.48
CA GLY A 291 15.10 19.94 7.10
C GLY A 291 16.15 20.61 8.02
N GLN A 292 15.76 21.58 8.86
CA GLN A 292 16.66 22.18 9.85
C GLN A 292 16.87 21.29 11.09
N TYR A 293 16.00 20.31 11.32
CA TYR A 293 16.08 19.41 12.46
C TYR A 293 16.72 18.07 12.07
N PRO A 294 17.41 17.39 12.98
CA PRO A 294 17.81 16.00 12.74
C PRO A 294 16.59 15.11 12.47
N HIS A 295 16.76 14.14 11.58
CA HIS A 295 15.72 13.14 11.31
C HIS A 295 15.27 12.47 12.63
N ASN A 296 13.95 12.35 12.79
CA ASN A 296 13.33 11.79 14.00
C ASN A 296 13.76 12.46 15.32
N SER A 297 14.16 13.74 15.28
CA SER A 297 14.35 14.53 16.51
C SER A 297 13.01 14.81 17.21
N LEU A 298 13.06 15.25 18.46
CA LEU A 298 11.88 15.62 19.24
C LEU A 298 11.03 16.66 18.49
N GLU A 299 11.66 17.69 17.95
CA GLU A 299 11.01 18.79 17.23
C GLU A 299 10.34 18.31 15.95
N ALA A 300 11.04 17.49 15.15
CA ALA A 300 10.49 16.95 13.91
C ALA A 300 9.28 16.06 14.19
N ILE A 301 9.37 15.16 15.16
CA ILE A 301 8.26 14.26 15.55
C ILE A 301 7.08 15.07 16.09
N GLN A 302 7.29 16.08 16.94
CA GLN A 302 6.20 16.91 17.46
C GLN A 302 5.38 17.55 16.34
N VAL A 303 6.03 18.23 15.40
CA VAL A 303 5.35 18.89 14.28
C VAL A 303 4.59 17.90 13.42
N MET A 304 5.22 16.76 13.09
CA MET A 304 4.60 15.73 12.24
C MET A 304 3.39 15.08 12.93
N VAL A 305 3.52 14.67 14.20
CA VAL A 305 2.44 14.08 14.99
C VAL A 305 1.25 15.04 15.12
N GLU A 306 1.49 16.32 15.33
CA GLU A 306 0.42 17.31 15.43
C GLU A 306 -0.30 17.54 14.09
N ALA A 307 0.42 17.46 12.97
CA ALA A 307 -0.19 17.48 11.64
C ALA A 307 -1.00 16.20 11.37
N GLU A 308 -0.47 15.03 11.70
CA GLU A 308 -1.15 13.74 11.61
C GLU A 308 -2.45 13.76 12.42
N ARG A 309 -2.42 14.15 13.70
CA ARG A 309 -3.57 14.27 14.60
C ARG A 309 -4.71 15.08 13.96
N ARG A 310 -4.41 16.24 13.41
CA ARG A 310 -5.41 17.14 12.82
C ARG A 310 -5.98 16.63 11.52
N SER A 311 -5.14 16.03 10.69
CA SER A 311 -5.55 15.44 9.42
C SER A 311 -6.49 14.25 9.62
N TYR A 312 -6.20 13.36 10.57
CA TYR A 312 -7.08 12.23 10.87
C TYR A 312 -8.40 12.66 11.54
N ALA A 313 -8.39 13.73 12.31
CA ALA A 313 -9.63 14.32 12.82
C ALA A 313 -10.55 14.80 11.68
N ASP A 314 -9.99 15.48 10.67
CA ASP A 314 -10.74 15.91 9.49
C ASP A 314 -11.20 14.70 8.65
N ARG A 315 -10.35 13.69 8.47
CA ARG A 315 -10.67 12.43 7.80
C ARG A 315 -11.94 11.80 8.35
N SER A 316 -12.02 11.68 9.68
CA SER A 316 -13.13 11.00 10.35
C SER A 316 -14.49 11.67 10.08
N LYS A 317 -14.51 12.96 9.86
CA LYS A 317 -15.74 13.76 9.71
C LYS A 317 -16.19 13.94 8.26
N PHE A 318 -15.23 14.22 7.37
CA PHE A 318 -15.55 14.76 6.05
C PHE A 318 -15.44 13.76 4.91
N LEU A 319 -14.73 12.63 5.11
CA LEU A 319 -14.36 11.77 3.99
C LEU A 319 -15.26 10.53 3.88
N GLY A 320 -15.51 10.13 2.65
CA GLY A 320 -16.34 9.00 2.25
C GLY A 320 -16.33 8.83 0.73
N ASP A 321 -17.33 8.13 0.20
CA ASP A 321 -17.50 7.98 -1.25
C ASP A 321 -18.03 9.27 -1.89
N PRO A 322 -17.29 9.91 -2.82
CA PRO A 322 -17.69 11.17 -3.43
C PRO A 322 -18.93 11.04 -4.33
N ASP A 323 -19.30 9.83 -4.74
CA ASP A 323 -20.50 9.56 -5.53
C ASP A 323 -21.78 9.60 -4.64
N PHE A 324 -21.62 9.57 -3.30
CA PHE A 324 -22.69 9.57 -2.30
C PHE A 324 -22.68 10.77 -1.37
N VAL A 325 -21.53 11.38 -1.11
CA VAL A 325 -21.39 12.52 -0.20
C VAL A 325 -20.54 13.63 -0.81
N SER A 326 -20.91 14.87 -0.53
CA SER A 326 -20.12 16.03 -0.94
C SER A 326 -18.91 16.20 -0.02
N ILE A 327 -17.71 16.08 -0.58
CA ILE A 327 -16.45 16.24 0.14
C ILE A 327 -15.87 17.62 -0.20
N PRO A 328 -15.64 18.51 0.79
CA PRO A 328 -15.15 19.87 0.53
C PRO A 328 -13.61 19.87 0.31
N VAL A 329 -13.14 19.23 -0.76
CA VAL A 329 -11.70 19.00 -1.04
C VAL A 329 -10.92 20.32 -1.01
N ASP A 330 -11.38 21.35 -1.75
CA ASP A 330 -10.70 22.64 -1.83
C ASP A 330 -10.58 23.32 -0.46
N SER A 331 -11.62 23.18 0.38
CA SER A 331 -11.59 23.75 1.73
C SER A 331 -10.65 22.99 2.66
N LEU A 332 -10.60 21.67 2.53
CA LEU A 332 -9.71 20.81 3.33
C LEU A 332 -8.24 21.02 2.98
N LEU A 333 -7.94 21.46 1.75
CA LEU A 333 -6.57 21.74 1.28
C LEU A 333 -6.27 23.26 1.22
N ASP A 334 -7.19 24.14 1.69
CA ASP A 334 -6.94 25.58 1.75
C ASP A 334 -5.89 25.91 2.84
N SER A 335 -4.84 26.61 2.47
CA SER A 335 -3.72 26.91 3.38
C SER A 335 -4.19 27.68 4.62
N ARG A 336 -5.11 28.64 4.49
CA ARG A 336 -5.63 29.42 5.63
C ARG A 336 -6.45 28.56 6.58
N TYR A 337 -7.11 27.52 6.06
CA TYR A 337 -7.78 26.53 6.91
C TYR A 337 -6.73 25.73 7.71
N LEU A 338 -5.67 25.26 7.05
CA LEU A 338 -4.64 24.44 7.67
C LEU A 338 -3.76 25.25 8.65
N ASP A 339 -3.47 26.52 8.34
CA ASP A 339 -2.83 27.45 9.28
C ASP A 339 -3.64 27.58 10.58
N ARG A 340 -4.98 27.72 10.47
CA ARG A 340 -5.85 27.76 11.65
C ARG A 340 -5.87 26.43 12.40
N ARG A 341 -5.78 25.30 11.68
CA ARG A 341 -5.69 23.97 12.31
C ARG A 341 -4.43 23.84 13.15
N MET A 342 -3.29 24.36 12.68
CA MET A 342 -2.00 24.34 13.40
C MET A 342 -1.85 25.47 14.44
N ALA A 343 -2.71 26.47 14.46
CA ALA A 343 -2.60 27.64 15.38
C ALA A 343 -2.63 27.26 16.87
N SER A 344 -3.14 26.09 17.23
CA SER A 344 -3.13 25.56 18.61
C SER A 344 -1.90 24.70 18.92
N PHE A 345 -0.97 24.51 17.98
CA PHE A 345 0.27 23.77 18.22
C PHE A 345 1.15 24.51 19.24
N ASP A 346 1.68 23.77 20.19
CA ASP A 346 2.56 24.29 21.26
C ASP A 346 3.79 23.40 21.38
N TRP A 347 4.99 23.99 21.29
CA TRP A 347 6.25 23.28 21.43
C TRP A 347 6.47 22.68 22.83
N GLU A 348 5.83 23.25 23.85
CA GLU A 348 6.03 22.84 25.24
C GLU A 348 5.05 21.75 25.69
N LYS A 349 3.97 21.52 24.92
CA LYS A 349 2.94 20.61 25.36
C LYS A 349 2.17 19.98 24.19
N ALA A 350 1.92 18.66 24.27
CA ALA A 350 1.08 17.93 23.32
C ALA A 350 -0.35 18.48 23.30
N SER A 351 -0.96 18.52 22.11
CA SER A 351 -2.39 18.72 21.98
C SER A 351 -3.14 17.47 22.47
N LEU A 352 -4.29 17.64 23.13
CA LEU A 352 -5.19 16.52 23.40
C LEU A 352 -6.10 16.28 22.19
N SER A 353 -6.26 15.04 21.79
CA SER A 353 -7.16 14.69 20.66
C SER A 353 -8.62 15.07 20.96
N SER A 354 -9.03 15.10 22.24
CA SER A 354 -10.34 15.61 22.67
C SER A 354 -10.57 17.09 22.34
N ASP A 355 -9.50 17.90 22.33
CA ASP A 355 -9.58 19.34 22.08
C ASP A 355 -9.53 19.68 20.58
N ILE A 356 -9.13 18.71 19.77
CA ILE A 356 -8.94 18.85 18.31
C ILE A 356 -10.19 18.41 17.52
N ALA A 357 -11.31 18.13 18.21
CA ALA A 357 -12.60 17.69 17.69
C ALA A 357 -12.75 17.49 16.15
N PRO A 358 -13.61 16.54 15.72
CA PRO A 358 -14.77 16.00 16.41
C PRO A 358 -14.70 14.50 16.76
N GLY A 359 -15.16 14.14 17.93
CA GLY A 359 -15.73 12.84 18.34
C GLY A 359 -14.78 11.82 18.92
N SER A 360 -15.17 11.19 20.03
CA SER A 360 -14.36 10.26 20.87
C SER A 360 -14.69 8.78 20.64
N ILE A 361 -13.72 7.88 20.72
CA ILE A 361 -13.65 6.55 21.42
C ILE A 361 -12.54 5.63 20.86
N VAL A 362 -12.02 4.67 21.69
CA VAL A 362 -10.77 3.88 21.57
C VAL A 362 -11.00 2.45 21.09
N TRP A 363 -10.06 1.88 20.28
CA TRP A 363 -9.84 0.42 20.12
C TRP A 363 -8.54 0.05 19.37
N GLU A 364 -8.16 -1.29 19.34
CA GLU A 364 -6.89 -1.87 18.84
C GLU A 364 -6.90 -2.29 17.34
N GLU A 365 -5.70 -2.40 16.73
CA GLU A 365 -5.43 -2.44 15.30
C GLU A 365 -5.01 -3.83 14.76
N SER A 366 -5.39 -4.13 13.50
CA SER A 366 -4.90 -5.24 12.67
C SER A 366 -4.62 -4.73 11.24
N GLU A 367 -3.50 -5.17 10.59
CA GLU A 367 -3.01 -4.60 9.32
C GLU A 367 -2.93 -5.63 8.20
N GLU A 368 -3.45 -5.33 6.95
CA GLU A 368 -2.96 -5.97 5.71
C GLU A 368 -3.51 -5.34 4.41
N THR A 369 -2.59 -4.98 3.53
CA THR A 369 -2.77 -4.45 2.17
C THR A 369 -1.49 -4.81 1.41
N THR A 370 -1.41 -4.63 0.09
CA THR A 370 -0.15 -4.68 -0.64
C THR A 370 0.01 -3.49 -1.57
N HIS A 371 1.26 -3.09 -1.78
CA HIS A 371 1.63 -2.02 -2.71
C HIS A 371 2.70 -2.51 -3.69
N TYR A 372 2.75 -1.88 -4.88
CA TYR A 372 3.88 -2.02 -5.79
C TYR A 372 4.07 -0.76 -6.65
N SER A 373 5.34 -0.46 -6.94
CA SER A 373 5.80 0.68 -7.72
C SER A 373 6.54 0.21 -8.97
N ILE A 374 6.25 0.83 -10.13
CA ILE A 374 6.89 0.50 -11.41
C ILE A 374 7.28 1.78 -12.16
N VAL A 375 8.49 1.78 -12.72
CA VAL A 375 8.96 2.78 -13.70
C VAL A 375 9.55 2.05 -14.89
N ASP A 376 9.08 2.37 -16.11
CA ASP A 376 9.60 1.79 -17.33
C ASP A 376 10.69 2.65 -17.98
N ARG A 377 11.38 2.08 -18.99
CA ARG A 377 12.44 2.77 -19.73
C ARG A 377 11.96 4.00 -20.54
N PHE A 378 10.67 4.12 -20.77
CA PHE A 378 10.07 5.24 -21.50
C PHE A 378 9.79 6.44 -20.59
N GLY A 379 9.80 6.23 -19.25
CA GLY A 379 9.49 7.23 -18.24
C GLY A 379 8.03 7.23 -17.79
N ASN A 380 7.25 6.19 -18.15
CA ASN A 380 5.95 5.97 -17.52
C ASN A 380 6.14 5.41 -16.12
N ALA A 381 5.27 5.83 -15.22
CA ALA A 381 5.29 5.43 -13.83
C ALA A 381 3.91 5.01 -13.32
N VAL A 382 3.86 4.01 -12.45
CA VAL A 382 2.64 3.59 -11.78
C VAL A 382 2.88 3.29 -10.31
N ALA A 383 1.96 3.73 -9.46
CA ALA A 383 1.83 3.40 -8.06
C ALA A 383 0.47 2.69 -7.86
N VAL A 384 0.49 1.49 -7.33
CA VAL A 384 -0.72 0.70 -7.14
C VAL A 384 -0.80 0.17 -5.72
N THR A 385 -1.95 0.36 -5.10
CA THR A 385 -2.25 -0.27 -3.82
C THR A 385 -3.52 -1.10 -3.99
N THR A 386 -3.41 -2.42 -3.78
CA THR A 386 -4.49 -3.40 -3.90
C THR A 386 -4.67 -4.15 -2.57
N THR A 387 -5.88 -4.64 -2.29
CA THR A 387 -6.22 -5.11 -0.95
C THR A 387 -7.32 -6.17 -0.94
N LEU A 388 -7.35 -6.90 0.16
CA LEU A 388 -8.49 -7.66 0.66
C LEU A 388 -9.05 -7.05 1.96
N ASN A 389 -8.58 -5.87 2.38
CA ASN A 389 -8.69 -5.18 3.67
C ASN A 389 -7.83 -5.86 4.75
N GLY A 390 -8.33 -6.82 5.51
CA GLY A 390 -7.51 -7.59 6.45
C GLY A 390 -6.73 -8.72 5.80
N SER A 391 -5.72 -9.28 6.50
CA SER A 391 -4.98 -10.48 6.03
C SER A 391 -5.94 -11.58 5.57
N TYR A 392 -5.85 -11.98 4.31
CA TYR A 392 -6.74 -12.97 3.67
C TYR A 392 -8.23 -12.55 3.69
N GLY A 393 -8.52 -11.27 3.77
CA GLY A 393 -9.86 -10.71 3.76
C GLY A 393 -10.80 -11.31 4.80
N SER A 394 -12.00 -11.65 4.36
CA SER A 394 -13.05 -12.30 5.16
C SER A 394 -12.76 -13.75 5.56
N LYS A 395 -11.62 -14.30 5.16
CA LYS A 395 -11.23 -15.72 5.22
C LYS A 395 -12.11 -16.63 4.37
N VAL A 396 -13.07 -16.09 3.64
CA VAL A 396 -13.85 -16.86 2.64
C VAL A 396 -12.94 -17.19 1.47
N PHE A 397 -12.68 -18.47 1.28
CA PHE A 397 -11.87 -18.99 0.18
C PHE A 397 -12.80 -19.70 -0.81
N VAL A 398 -12.79 -19.29 -2.06
CA VAL A 398 -13.55 -19.93 -3.14
C VAL A 398 -12.74 -21.12 -3.62
N GLU A 399 -12.99 -22.33 -3.13
CA GLU A 399 -12.16 -23.52 -3.35
C GLU A 399 -11.99 -23.86 -4.83
N GLU A 400 -13.08 -23.83 -5.59
CA GLU A 400 -13.08 -24.10 -7.02
C GLU A 400 -12.37 -23.01 -7.83
N GLY A 401 -12.36 -21.79 -7.29
CA GLY A 401 -11.72 -20.61 -7.88
C GLY A 401 -10.28 -20.37 -7.44
N GLY A 402 -9.90 -20.87 -6.26
CA GLY A 402 -8.54 -20.79 -5.73
C GLY A 402 -8.13 -19.43 -5.17
N TYR A 403 -9.06 -18.58 -4.70
CA TYR A 403 -8.77 -17.24 -4.19
C TYR A 403 -9.61 -16.87 -2.98
N PHE A 404 -9.05 -15.97 -2.15
CA PHE A 404 -9.77 -15.36 -1.03
C PHE A 404 -10.64 -14.18 -1.48
N LEU A 405 -11.69 -13.92 -0.70
CA LEU A 405 -12.55 -12.75 -0.82
C LEU A 405 -12.25 -11.73 0.27
N ASN A 406 -12.37 -10.46 -0.08
CA ASN A 406 -12.14 -9.32 0.79
C ASN A 406 -13.09 -9.27 2.00
N ASN A 407 -12.72 -8.49 3.01
CA ASN A 407 -13.62 -8.06 4.09
C ASN A 407 -13.74 -6.52 4.13
N GLU A 408 -13.85 -5.94 2.96
CA GLU A 408 -13.80 -4.51 2.75
C GLU A 408 -15.01 -3.76 3.31
N MET A 409 -16.12 -4.47 3.57
CA MET A 409 -17.30 -3.88 4.21
C MET A 409 -17.03 -3.35 5.62
N ASP A 410 -15.93 -3.81 6.28
CA ASP A 410 -15.51 -3.30 7.58
C ASP A 410 -15.01 -1.85 7.54
N ASP A 411 -14.53 -1.39 6.39
CA ASP A 411 -14.07 0.00 6.21
C ASP A 411 -15.21 1.03 6.20
N PHE A 412 -16.47 0.60 6.15
CA PHE A 412 -17.59 1.47 6.45
C PHE A 412 -17.67 1.78 7.94
N SER A 413 -18.33 2.90 8.26
CA SER A 413 -18.80 3.17 9.61
C SER A 413 -20.02 2.28 9.91
N SER A 414 -19.80 1.13 10.53
CA SER A 414 -20.88 0.23 10.97
C SER A 414 -21.87 0.93 11.89
N LYS A 415 -21.37 1.92 12.66
CA LYS A 415 -22.14 2.89 13.44
C LYS A 415 -21.29 4.16 13.59
N PRO A 416 -21.82 5.37 13.34
CA PRO A 416 -21.08 6.62 13.55
C PRO A 416 -20.48 6.71 14.96
N GLY A 417 -19.17 7.02 15.05
CA GLY A 417 -18.44 7.10 16.30
C GLY A 417 -17.92 5.77 16.87
N VAL A 418 -18.20 4.64 16.20
CA VAL A 418 -17.60 3.34 16.54
C VAL A 418 -16.45 3.06 15.57
N PRO A 419 -15.28 2.63 16.05
CA PRO A 419 -14.14 2.31 15.21
C PRO A 419 -14.35 1.02 14.40
N ASN A 420 -13.70 0.94 13.22
CA ASN A 420 -13.54 -0.29 12.46
C ASN A 420 -12.34 -1.10 12.99
N MET A 421 -11.98 -2.20 12.31
CA MET A 421 -10.84 -3.06 12.70
C MET A 421 -9.47 -2.34 12.70
N PHE A 422 -9.36 -1.16 12.07
CA PHE A 422 -8.15 -0.32 12.07
C PHE A 422 -8.17 0.77 13.16
N GLY A 423 -9.14 0.76 14.05
CA GLY A 423 -9.32 1.81 15.05
C GLY A 423 -9.79 3.15 14.46
N LEU A 424 -10.10 3.20 13.16
CA LEU A 424 -10.55 4.40 12.49
C LEU A 424 -12.01 4.67 12.80
N VAL A 425 -12.25 5.86 13.38
CA VAL A 425 -13.60 6.35 13.64
C VAL A 425 -14.13 7.04 12.38
N GLY A 426 -15.35 6.70 11.98
CA GLY A 426 -16.04 7.32 10.87
C GLY A 426 -17.33 8.02 11.30
N SER A 427 -17.89 8.81 10.38
CA SER A 427 -19.15 9.52 10.53
C SER A 427 -20.22 8.97 9.57
N ALA A 428 -21.38 9.63 9.54
CA ALA A 428 -22.43 9.35 8.57
C ALA A 428 -21.96 9.49 7.11
N ALA A 429 -20.90 10.26 6.83
CA ALA A 429 -20.32 10.36 5.50
C ALA A 429 -19.86 9.01 4.96
N ASN A 430 -19.37 8.11 5.84
CA ASN A 430 -18.93 6.77 5.50
C ASN A 430 -19.91 5.67 5.99
N ALA A 431 -21.19 5.97 6.24
CA ALA A 431 -22.20 4.97 6.57
C ALA A 431 -22.45 4.03 5.38
N ILE A 432 -22.85 2.78 5.67
CA ILE A 432 -23.15 1.77 4.66
C ILE A 432 -24.37 2.21 3.82
N ALA A 433 -24.27 2.09 2.51
CA ALA A 433 -25.38 2.22 1.58
C ALA A 433 -25.20 1.25 0.40
N PRO A 434 -26.30 0.77 -0.23
CA PRO A 434 -26.22 -0.07 -1.42
C PRO A 434 -25.34 0.54 -2.51
N GLN A 435 -24.46 -0.26 -3.12
CA GLN A 435 -23.58 0.13 -4.23
C GLN A 435 -22.54 1.22 -3.90
N LYS A 436 -22.44 1.67 -2.65
CA LYS A 436 -21.45 2.65 -2.16
C LYS A 436 -20.09 2.00 -1.98
N ARG A 437 -19.03 2.77 -2.23
CA ARG A 437 -17.65 2.40 -1.86
C ARG A 437 -17.35 2.84 -0.44
N MET A 438 -16.62 2.01 0.28
CA MET A 438 -16.14 2.34 1.62
C MET A 438 -14.89 3.23 1.56
N LEU A 439 -14.74 4.11 2.54
CA LEU A 439 -13.56 4.96 2.71
C LEU A 439 -12.29 4.10 2.83
N SER A 440 -11.19 4.55 2.24
CA SER A 440 -9.90 3.85 2.25
C SER A 440 -8.77 4.73 2.78
N SER A 441 -7.72 4.11 3.34
CA SER A 441 -6.45 4.78 3.65
C SER A 441 -5.36 4.51 2.62
N MET A 442 -5.59 3.70 1.60
CA MET A 442 -4.61 3.40 0.54
C MET A 442 -4.15 4.66 -0.19
N THR A 443 -2.85 4.92 -0.22
CA THR A 443 -2.24 6.19 -0.65
C THR A 443 -1.16 5.95 -1.72
N PRO A 444 -1.49 5.31 -2.86
CA PRO A 444 -0.52 5.26 -3.96
C PRO A 444 -0.23 6.67 -4.43
N THR A 445 1.06 7.01 -4.56
CA THR A 445 1.51 8.40 -4.75
C THR A 445 2.63 8.49 -5.78
N ILE A 446 2.57 9.52 -6.62
CA ILE A 446 3.63 9.92 -7.55
C ILE A 446 4.07 11.34 -7.22
N VAL A 447 5.38 11.56 -7.15
CA VAL A 447 5.99 12.85 -6.87
C VAL A 447 6.75 13.32 -8.09
N GLU A 448 6.51 14.56 -8.50
CA GLU A 448 7.34 15.30 -9.43
C GLU A 448 8.18 16.33 -8.67
N LYS A 449 9.41 16.56 -9.14
CA LYS A 449 10.28 17.66 -8.74
C LYS A 449 10.56 18.50 -9.99
N ASP A 450 10.23 19.79 -9.91
CA ASP A 450 10.39 20.73 -11.03
C ASP A 450 9.75 20.22 -12.35
N GLY A 451 8.59 19.52 -12.25
CA GLY A 451 7.81 18.98 -13.38
C GLY A 451 8.37 17.66 -13.97
N GLN A 452 9.41 17.07 -13.36
CA GLN A 452 9.94 15.78 -13.77
C GLN A 452 9.57 14.70 -12.74
N LEU A 453 9.37 13.46 -13.20
CA LEU A 453 9.17 12.32 -12.28
C LEU A 453 10.35 12.25 -11.32
N ALA A 454 10.05 12.24 -10.02
CA ALA A 454 11.05 12.15 -8.96
C ALA A 454 10.86 10.92 -8.05
N MET A 455 9.61 10.50 -7.77
CA MET A 455 9.37 9.33 -6.92
C MET A 455 8.04 8.66 -7.26
N VAL A 456 8.02 7.33 -7.09
CA VAL A 456 6.80 6.50 -7.03
C VAL A 456 6.82 5.80 -5.69
N VAL A 457 5.75 5.88 -4.89
CA VAL A 457 5.76 5.39 -3.53
C VAL A 457 4.37 4.98 -3.05
N GLY A 458 4.34 3.99 -2.18
CA GLY A 458 3.18 3.60 -1.39
C GLY A 458 3.53 2.44 -0.47
N THR A 459 2.53 1.97 0.27
CA THR A 459 2.73 0.96 1.31
C THR A 459 1.41 0.28 1.65
N PRO A 460 1.39 -0.96 2.12
CA PRO A 460 0.33 -1.50 2.96
C PRO A 460 0.40 -0.95 4.40
N GLY A 461 -0.62 -1.22 5.22
CA GLY A 461 -0.57 -0.92 6.66
C GLY A 461 -1.83 -0.26 7.22
N GLY A 462 -3.01 -0.48 6.65
CA GLY A 462 -4.28 0.08 7.15
C GLY A 462 -4.19 1.59 7.36
N SER A 463 -4.46 2.07 8.57
CA SER A 463 -4.35 3.49 8.92
C SER A 463 -2.92 4.04 8.77
N THR A 464 -1.88 3.23 9.02
CA THR A 464 -0.48 3.67 8.97
C THR A 464 0.05 3.95 7.56
N ILE A 465 -0.71 3.59 6.51
CA ILE A 465 -0.34 3.85 5.11
C ILE A 465 -0.05 5.34 4.87
N ILE A 466 -0.96 6.21 5.31
CA ILE A 466 -0.91 7.65 5.06
C ILE A 466 0.36 8.26 5.68
N THR A 467 0.62 7.94 6.95
CA THR A 467 1.78 8.47 7.68
C THR A 467 3.10 7.90 7.18
N SER A 468 3.11 6.63 6.74
CA SER A 468 4.32 6.01 6.18
C SER A 468 4.70 6.62 4.83
N VAL A 469 3.73 6.88 3.93
CA VAL A 469 3.98 7.58 2.66
C VAL A 469 4.47 9.00 2.93
N PHE A 470 3.83 9.73 3.85
CA PHE A 470 4.23 11.06 4.25
C PHE A 470 5.69 11.12 4.75
N GLN A 471 6.05 10.25 5.70
CA GLN A 471 7.40 10.17 6.26
C GLN A 471 8.44 9.77 5.21
N THR A 472 8.12 8.80 4.33
CA THR A 472 9.07 8.34 3.31
C THR A 472 9.40 9.45 2.30
N ILE A 473 8.42 10.26 1.89
CA ILE A 473 8.66 11.41 1.02
C ILE A 473 9.53 12.46 1.73
N LEU A 474 9.25 12.76 3.01
CA LEU A 474 10.08 13.67 3.80
C LEU A 474 11.50 13.15 4.00
N ASN A 475 11.67 11.84 4.24
CA ASN A 475 12.99 11.22 4.42
C ASN A 475 13.90 11.48 3.23
N VAL A 476 13.36 11.42 2.00
CA VAL A 476 14.13 11.71 0.79
C VAL A 476 14.31 13.21 0.58
N PHE A 477 13.24 14.01 0.60
CA PHE A 477 13.29 15.38 0.11
C PHE A 477 13.61 16.43 1.18
N GLU A 478 13.41 16.12 2.47
CA GLU A 478 13.79 17.01 3.58
C GLU A 478 15.06 16.54 4.28
N PHE A 479 15.19 15.22 4.53
CA PHE A 479 16.32 14.68 5.26
C PHE A 479 17.43 14.13 4.35
N GLY A 480 17.27 14.18 3.02
CA GLY A 480 18.31 13.87 2.05
C GLY A 480 18.71 12.40 1.96
N MET A 481 17.85 11.48 2.37
CA MET A 481 18.12 10.04 2.35
C MET A 481 18.06 9.46 0.95
N GLY A 482 18.88 8.43 0.69
CA GLY A 482 18.71 7.55 -0.47
C GLY A 482 17.43 6.72 -0.37
N MET A 483 16.98 6.12 -1.50
CA MET A 483 15.66 5.47 -1.51
C MET A 483 15.56 4.31 -0.51
N GLN A 484 16.52 3.40 -0.50
CA GLN A 484 16.51 2.27 0.45
C GLN A 484 16.65 2.75 1.91
N GLU A 485 17.50 3.74 2.16
CA GLU A 485 17.67 4.35 3.48
C GLU A 485 16.36 4.95 4.00
N ALA A 486 15.64 5.67 3.15
CA ALA A 486 14.35 6.26 3.48
C ALA A 486 13.28 5.21 3.81
N VAL A 487 13.32 4.05 3.13
CA VAL A 487 12.44 2.91 3.37
C VAL A 487 12.81 2.19 4.67
N ASP A 488 14.10 2.03 4.97
CA ASP A 488 14.60 1.36 6.18
C ASP A 488 14.41 2.19 7.46
N ALA A 489 14.28 3.51 7.32
CA ALA A 489 14.19 4.46 8.43
C ALA A 489 13.06 4.08 9.41
N PRO A 490 13.28 4.26 10.72
CA PRO A 490 12.25 4.04 11.73
C PRO A 490 11.04 4.94 11.53
N ARG A 491 9.85 4.37 11.67
CA ARG A 491 8.58 5.07 11.49
C ARG A 491 7.81 5.22 12.78
N PHE A 492 6.95 6.22 12.80
CA PHE A 492 5.96 6.44 13.85
C PHE A 492 4.60 6.76 13.22
N HIS A 493 3.55 6.76 14.06
CA HIS A 493 2.19 6.96 13.57
C HIS A 493 1.32 7.62 14.65
N HIS A 494 0.44 8.52 14.21
CA HIS A 494 -0.65 9.05 15.02
C HIS A 494 -1.90 9.21 14.14
N GLN A 495 -3.04 8.72 14.62
CA GLN A 495 -4.30 8.73 13.83
C GLN A 495 -5.46 9.45 14.52
N TRP A 496 -5.13 10.46 15.36
CA TRP A 496 -6.07 11.22 16.18
C TRP A 496 -6.66 10.39 17.32
N LEU A 497 -7.38 9.31 17.03
CA LEU A 497 -7.89 8.33 18.01
C LEU A 497 -7.48 6.90 17.59
N PRO A 498 -7.00 6.10 18.54
CA PRO A 498 -6.67 6.48 19.93
C PRO A 498 -5.64 7.62 19.99
N ASP A 499 -5.68 8.44 21.07
CA ASP A 499 -4.72 9.52 21.28
C ASP A 499 -3.38 8.97 21.74
N SER A 500 -2.66 8.36 20.81
CA SER A 500 -1.36 7.72 21.05
C SER A 500 -0.41 7.92 19.89
N VAL A 501 0.85 8.26 20.20
CA VAL A 501 1.97 8.19 19.26
C VAL A 501 2.48 6.76 19.29
N ILE A 502 2.32 6.05 18.18
CA ILE A 502 2.83 4.69 18.01
C ILE A 502 4.23 4.78 17.42
N LEU A 503 5.21 4.22 18.09
CA LEU A 503 6.59 4.15 17.62
C LEU A 503 6.94 2.72 17.22
N GLU A 504 7.76 2.57 16.19
CA GLU A 504 8.30 1.26 15.81
C GLU A 504 9.17 0.69 16.95
N PRO A 505 8.85 -0.53 17.49
CA PRO A 505 9.44 -1.04 18.71
C PRO A 505 10.96 -1.16 18.67
N GLY A 506 11.64 -0.62 19.68
CA GLY A 506 13.08 -0.72 19.84
C GLY A 506 13.91 0.07 18.80
N LYS A 507 13.29 0.96 18.05
CA LYS A 507 13.95 1.76 17.00
C LYS A 507 14.22 3.21 17.40
N PHE A 508 13.66 3.68 18.50
CA PHE A 508 13.80 5.04 18.99
C PHE A 508 14.58 5.09 20.30
N ASP A 509 15.33 6.15 20.50
CA ASP A 509 16.10 6.38 21.74
C ASP A 509 15.14 6.51 22.94
N PRO A 510 15.34 5.77 24.04
CA PRO A 510 14.56 5.92 25.26
C PRO A 510 14.53 7.35 25.82
N ALA A 511 15.58 8.13 25.61
CA ALA A 511 15.61 9.54 26.01
C ALA A 511 14.63 10.39 25.20
N LEU A 512 14.48 10.12 23.91
CA LEU A 512 13.51 10.77 23.03
C LEU A 512 12.07 10.38 23.43
N ILE A 513 11.83 9.09 23.71
CA ILE A 513 10.52 8.61 24.18
C ILE A 513 10.12 9.34 25.46
N LYS A 514 11.06 9.42 26.42
CA LYS A 514 10.84 10.17 27.67
C LYS A 514 10.57 11.65 27.42
N ALA A 515 11.30 12.28 26.51
CA ALA A 515 11.11 13.70 26.19
C ALA A 515 9.72 13.96 25.57
N LEU A 516 9.22 13.07 24.72
CA LEU A 516 7.84 13.13 24.21
C LEU A 516 6.80 12.97 25.35
N GLN A 517 7.01 12.00 26.24
CA GLN A 517 6.13 11.78 27.41
C GLN A 517 6.13 12.98 28.36
N ASP A 518 7.29 13.59 28.61
CA ASP A 518 7.43 14.79 29.46
C ASP A 518 6.68 16.00 28.87
N LYS A 519 6.49 16.04 27.55
CA LYS A 519 5.65 17.03 26.86
C LYS A 519 4.17 16.63 26.81
N GLY A 520 3.78 15.50 27.37
CA GLY A 520 2.41 15.04 27.49
C GLY A 520 1.91 14.17 26.32
N TYR A 521 2.79 13.74 25.41
CA TYR A 521 2.41 12.75 24.41
C TYR A 521 2.23 11.38 25.05
N ASN A 522 1.12 10.71 24.75
CA ASN A 522 0.93 9.31 25.10
C ASN A 522 1.67 8.44 24.08
N VAL A 523 2.81 7.86 24.47
CA VAL A 523 3.68 7.09 23.56
C VAL A 523 3.46 5.60 23.79
N ALA A 524 3.13 4.86 22.72
CA ALA A 524 2.91 3.42 22.72
C ALA A 524 3.92 2.72 21.80
N GLU A 525 4.76 1.87 22.37
CA GLU A 525 5.72 1.03 21.61
C GLU A 525 5.16 -0.36 21.24
N GLN A 526 3.97 -0.71 21.70
CA GLN A 526 3.53 -2.11 21.71
C GLN A 526 2.46 -2.46 20.67
N TYR A 527 1.87 -1.49 19.96
CA TYR A 527 0.65 -1.73 19.17
C TYR A 527 0.88 -2.23 17.76
N SER A 528 1.98 -1.88 17.11
CA SER A 528 2.32 -2.46 15.81
C SER A 528 3.80 -2.81 15.74
N ARG A 529 4.08 -4.05 15.36
CA ARG A 529 5.46 -4.44 15.04
C ARG A 529 5.91 -3.91 13.69
N ILE A 530 4.97 -3.47 12.83
CA ILE A 530 5.21 -3.00 11.46
C ILE A 530 4.35 -1.77 11.22
N ILE A 531 4.97 -0.63 10.96
CA ILE A 531 4.31 0.60 10.51
C ILE A 531 4.60 0.75 9.02
N GLY A 532 3.69 0.20 8.20
CA GLY A 532 3.84 0.13 6.75
C GLY A 532 4.95 -0.82 6.26
N ARG A 533 4.90 -1.15 4.96
CA ARG A 533 5.93 -1.85 4.19
C ARG A 533 6.07 -1.14 2.86
N VAL A 534 7.00 -0.21 2.80
CA VAL A 534 7.08 0.74 1.68
C VAL A 534 7.80 0.14 0.49
N ASP A 535 7.13 0.17 -0.67
CA ASP A 535 7.73 -0.12 -1.96
C ASP A 535 7.84 1.16 -2.78
N ALA A 536 9.06 1.56 -3.11
CA ALA A 536 9.28 2.85 -3.75
C ALA A 536 10.39 2.82 -4.81
N ILE A 537 10.32 3.78 -5.75
CA ILE A 537 11.34 4.04 -6.76
C ILE A 537 11.61 5.54 -6.75
N LEU A 538 12.88 5.93 -6.58
CA LEU A 538 13.36 7.30 -6.70
C LEU A 538 14.01 7.49 -8.06
N VAL A 539 13.77 8.63 -8.68
CA VAL A 539 14.35 9.04 -9.96
C VAL A 539 15.19 10.28 -9.71
N ASP A 540 16.49 10.21 -9.97
CA ASP A 540 17.39 11.36 -9.82
C ASP A 540 17.29 12.35 -10.99
N ASP A 541 17.93 13.52 -10.83
CA ASP A 541 17.96 14.58 -11.85
C ASP A 541 18.63 14.12 -13.18
N GLN A 542 19.36 12.98 -13.17
CA GLN A 542 19.98 12.36 -14.34
C GLN A 542 19.14 11.20 -14.91
N LYS A 543 17.90 11.02 -14.39
CA LYS A 543 16.98 9.93 -14.74
C LYS A 543 17.54 8.53 -14.46
N ASN A 544 18.38 8.39 -13.42
CA ASN A 544 18.73 7.09 -12.90
C ASN A 544 17.73 6.69 -11.84
N LEU A 545 17.38 5.41 -11.82
CA LEU A 545 16.46 4.86 -10.84
C LEU A 545 17.24 4.30 -9.64
N SER A 546 16.68 4.46 -8.46
CA SER A 546 17.03 3.69 -7.27
C SER A 546 15.76 3.13 -6.63
N THR A 547 15.85 1.92 -6.08
CA THR A 547 14.72 1.20 -5.52
C THR A 547 14.79 1.15 -4.01
N GLY A 548 13.63 1.10 -3.36
CA GLY A 548 13.48 0.80 -1.93
C GLY A 548 12.43 -0.29 -1.77
N ALA A 549 12.85 -1.47 -1.34
CA ALA A 549 11.99 -2.60 -0.99
C ALA A 549 12.06 -2.82 0.52
N ASP A 550 10.92 -2.90 1.19
CA ASP A 550 10.86 -2.88 2.65
C ASP A 550 11.33 -4.20 3.29
N PRO A 551 12.39 -4.19 4.11
CA PRO A 551 12.89 -5.41 4.76
C PRO A 551 11.96 -5.95 5.85
N ARG A 552 10.93 -5.18 6.23
CA ARG A 552 9.90 -5.63 7.18
C ARG A 552 9.00 -6.69 6.57
N GLY A 553 8.81 -6.65 5.21
CA GLY A 553 8.11 -7.65 4.39
C GLY A 553 9.06 -8.65 3.71
N ASP A 554 8.52 -9.39 2.74
CA ASP A 554 9.26 -10.21 1.77
C ASP A 554 9.45 -9.44 0.45
N ASP A 555 9.41 -8.11 0.54
CA ASP A 555 9.38 -7.16 -0.56
C ASP A 555 10.70 -7.21 -1.34
N ALA A 556 10.63 -7.08 -2.65
CA ALA A 556 11.78 -7.21 -3.51
C ALA A 556 11.70 -6.33 -4.75
N ALA A 557 12.86 -5.81 -5.16
CA ALA A 557 13.03 -5.07 -6.40
C ALA A 557 13.59 -5.98 -7.52
N ALA A 558 13.06 -5.81 -8.73
CA ALA A 558 13.63 -6.35 -9.95
C ALA A 558 13.92 -5.21 -10.93
N VAL A 559 15.07 -5.22 -11.62
CA VAL A 559 15.54 -4.07 -12.39
C VAL A 559 16.10 -4.47 -13.76
N ILE A 560 16.04 -3.54 -14.72
CA ILE A 560 16.79 -3.59 -15.97
C ILE A 560 17.85 -2.50 -15.92
N TYR A 561 19.08 -2.86 -16.23
CA TYR A 561 20.19 -1.91 -16.30
C TYR A 561 20.36 -1.34 -17.71
N LYS A 562 20.77 -0.07 -17.80
CA LYS A 562 21.20 0.54 -19.07
C LYS A 562 22.37 -0.27 -19.64
N GLU A 563 22.30 -0.54 -20.97
CA GLU A 563 23.37 -1.19 -21.71
C GLU A 563 24.64 -0.34 -21.80
#